data_1635c51cec54aa7a7da4dab74ebbeacb
#
_entry.id   1635c51cec54aa7a7da4dab74ebbeacb
#
_cell.length_a   1.000
_cell.length_b   1.000
_cell.length_c   1.000
_cell.angle_alpha   90.00
_cell.angle_beta   90.00
_cell.angle_gamma   90.00
#
_symmetry.space_group_name_H-M   'P 1'
#
loop_
_entity.id
_entity.type
_entity.pdbx_description
1 polymer ?
#
loop_
_entity_poly.entity_id
_entity_poly.type
_entity_poly.pdbx_seq_one_letter_code
_entity_poly.pdbx_strand_id
1 'polypeptide(L)'
;MKFLSLFALVLVLASCGDQVVTFKSDKERYSYLLGVEIAKPFVAQAPFNQLDKEQMIAGFADPVKETEVERYYKDLELVLGQGSKTINEKFKEKGSFAAGKINRERFDHYFSELNATSLINSEFVKKGFADGLNKKEAEALKGLDRKKIMANFEALMNQKYQKITAGFKAEGEAFMTQNKTKAGVITTASGLQYIVIKAGKGPKPTKEARVKMKYVGMNPDGSIFDQSPDGEGVSFGLNEVIPGWTEAIQLMQVGGKIRLFVPQELGYAGNPPQGANIKPYSPLVFEMELVAIEKA
;
A
#
# COMPACT_ATOMS: atom_id res chain seq x y z
N MET A 1 -40.66 40.69 -46.11
CA MET A 1 -40.01 39.46 -46.55
C MET A 1 -39.36 38.82 -45.31
N LYS A 2 -39.96 37.76 -44.78
CA LYS A 2 -39.48 37.05 -43.57
C LYS A 2 -38.73 35.84 -44.04
N PHE A 3 -37.45 35.72 -43.67
CA PHE A 3 -36.67 34.46 -43.81
C PHE A 3 -36.87 33.65 -42.55
N LEU A 4 -37.59 32.55 -42.64
CA LEU A 4 -37.57 31.48 -41.67
C LEU A 4 -36.35 30.61 -41.94
N SER A 5 -35.39 30.58 -40.99
CA SER A 5 -34.34 29.58 -40.99
C SER A 5 -34.81 28.38 -40.20
N LEU A 6 -34.97 27.28 -40.88
CA LEU A 6 -35.30 25.95 -40.36
C LEU A 6 -34.04 25.36 -39.75
N PHE A 7 -33.94 25.37 -38.42
CA PHE A 7 -32.90 24.58 -37.71
C PHE A 7 -33.36 23.12 -37.75
N ALA A 8 -32.75 22.33 -38.62
CA ALA A 8 -32.87 20.89 -38.61
C ALA A 8 -32.05 20.37 -37.42
N LEU A 9 -32.74 19.97 -36.37
CA LEU A 9 -32.18 19.23 -35.22
C LEU A 9 -31.83 17.84 -35.74
N VAL A 10 -30.59 17.61 -36.13
CA VAL A 10 -30.07 16.24 -36.38
C VAL A 10 -29.92 15.56 -35.03
N LEU A 11 -30.93 14.79 -34.65
CA LEU A 11 -30.84 13.78 -33.62
C LEU A 11 -29.85 12.72 -34.14
N VAL A 12 -28.58 12.84 -33.78
CA VAL A 12 -27.66 11.72 -33.85
C VAL A 12 -28.11 10.74 -32.76
N LEU A 13 -28.96 9.80 -33.15
CA LEU A 13 -29.12 8.58 -32.43
C LEU A 13 -27.78 7.86 -32.48
N ALA A 14 -26.95 8.09 -31.46
CA ALA A 14 -25.81 7.24 -31.20
C ALA A 14 -26.37 5.83 -30.92
N SER A 15 -26.37 5.01 -31.95
CA SER A 15 -26.51 3.58 -31.84
C SER A 15 -25.41 3.14 -30.87
N CYS A 16 -25.76 2.81 -29.63
CA CYS A 16 -24.90 2.07 -28.73
C CYS A 16 -24.76 0.62 -29.26
N GLY A 17 -24.12 0.48 -30.39
CA GLY A 17 -23.50 -0.78 -30.78
C GLY A 17 -22.27 -0.93 -29.91
N ASP A 18 -22.18 -2.05 -29.17
CA ASP A 18 -20.99 -2.42 -28.40
C ASP A 18 -19.78 -2.37 -29.35
N GLN A 19 -19.01 -1.29 -29.31
CA GLN A 19 -17.80 -1.17 -30.12
C GLN A 19 -16.79 -2.18 -29.62
N VAL A 20 -16.39 -3.12 -30.49
CA VAL A 20 -15.34 -4.09 -30.20
C VAL A 20 -14.07 -3.32 -29.80
N VAL A 21 -13.55 -3.63 -28.63
CA VAL A 21 -12.33 -3.02 -28.13
C VAL A 21 -11.17 -3.45 -29.00
N THR A 22 -10.46 -2.51 -29.60
CA THR A 22 -9.25 -2.76 -30.38
C THR A 22 -8.02 -2.24 -29.64
N PHE A 23 -6.95 -3.00 -29.62
CA PHE A 23 -5.70 -2.65 -28.94
C PHE A 23 -4.59 -2.38 -29.96
N LYS A 24 -3.91 -1.23 -29.80
CA LYS A 24 -2.79 -0.82 -30.63
C LYS A 24 -1.43 -1.19 -30.02
N SER A 25 -1.39 -1.51 -28.73
CA SER A 25 -0.15 -1.79 -28.01
C SER A 25 -0.36 -2.81 -26.89
N ASP A 26 0.73 -3.41 -26.41
CA ASP A 26 0.70 -4.24 -25.22
C ASP A 26 0.31 -3.46 -23.97
N LYS A 27 0.69 -2.19 -23.90
CA LYS A 27 0.26 -1.26 -22.84
C LYS A 27 -1.27 -1.17 -22.73
N GLU A 28 -1.96 -1.07 -23.85
CA GLU A 28 -3.43 -1.06 -23.86
C GLU A 28 -4.02 -2.42 -23.45
N ARG A 29 -3.43 -3.52 -23.93
CA ARG A 29 -3.88 -4.88 -23.61
C ARG A 29 -3.78 -5.19 -22.11
N TYR A 30 -2.61 -4.98 -21.49
CA TYR A 30 -2.48 -5.26 -20.08
C TYR A 30 -3.23 -4.25 -19.20
N SER A 31 -3.34 -2.97 -19.63
CA SER A 31 -4.17 -1.99 -18.92
C SER A 31 -5.63 -2.41 -18.89
N TYR A 32 -6.16 -2.90 -20.00
CA TYR A 32 -7.51 -3.44 -20.08
C TYR A 32 -7.68 -4.67 -19.16
N LEU A 33 -6.74 -5.62 -19.23
CA LEU A 33 -6.74 -6.80 -18.35
C LEU A 33 -6.71 -6.45 -16.87
N LEU A 34 -5.92 -5.44 -16.48
CA LEU A 34 -5.91 -4.94 -15.09
C LEU A 34 -7.28 -4.45 -14.66
N GLY A 35 -7.97 -3.70 -15.51
CA GLY A 35 -9.34 -3.28 -15.24
C GLY A 35 -10.30 -4.44 -15.04
N VAL A 36 -10.21 -5.46 -15.88
CA VAL A 36 -11.01 -6.70 -15.76
C VAL A 36 -10.70 -7.42 -14.44
N GLU A 37 -9.42 -7.51 -14.05
CA GLU A 37 -9.02 -8.15 -12.78
C GLU A 37 -9.57 -7.39 -11.56
N ILE A 38 -9.55 -6.06 -11.56
CA ILE A 38 -10.15 -5.25 -10.50
C ILE A 38 -11.65 -5.51 -10.37
N ALA A 39 -12.35 -5.78 -11.47
CA ALA A 39 -13.79 -6.03 -11.47
C ALA A 39 -14.20 -7.41 -10.90
N LYS A 40 -13.32 -8.42 -10.95
CA LYS A 40 -13.63 -9.80 -10.58
C LYS A 40 -14.26 -9.99 -9.20
N PRO A 41 -13.75 -9.41 -8.10
CA PRO A 41 -14.36 -9.57 -6.78
C PRO A 41 -15.81 -9.09 -6.73
N PHE A 42 -16.13 -8.03 -7.47
CA PHE A 42 -17.47 -7.43 -7.52
C PHE A 42 -18.49 -8.24 -8.32
N VAL A 43 -18.00 -9.20 -9.09
CA VAL A 43 -18.89 -10.11 -9.85
C VAL A 43 -19.05 -11.45 -9.13
N ALA A 44 -18.02 -11.90 -8.44
CA ALA A 44 -17.93 -13.26 -7.91
C ALA A 44 -18.31 -13.39 -6.43
N GLN A 45 -18.14 -12.33 -5.62
CA GLN A 45 -18.19 -12.45 -4.16
C GLN A 45 -19.33 -11.62 -3.54
N ALA A 46 -20.11 -12.25 -2.67
CA ALA A 46 -21.05 -11.53 -1.81
C ALA A 46 -20.28 -10.85 -0.64
N PRO A 47 -20.73 -9.68 -0.18
CA PRO A 47 -21.88 -8.91 -0.66
C PRO A 47 -21.61 -8.02 -1.89
N PHE A 48 -20.36 -7.94 -2.38
CA PHE A 48 -19.94 -7.01 -3.44
C PHE A 48 -20.71 -7.18 -4.76
N ASN A 49 -21.09 -8.42 -5.10
CA ASN A 49 -21.85 -8.72 -6.32
C ASN A 49 -23.30 -8.19 -6.31
N GLN A 50 -23.75 -7.63 -5.18
CA GLN A 50 -25.05 -6.99 -5.04
C GLN A 50 -25.00 -5.48 -5.26
N LEU A 51 -23.79 -4.90 -5.37
CA LEU A 51 -23.59 -3.48 -5.63
C LEU A 51 -24.07 -3.09 -7.04
N ASP A 52 -24.41 -1.82 -7.20
CA ASP A 52 -24.82 -1.26 -8.49
C ASP A 52 -23.60 -1.05 -9.39
N LYS A 53 -23.60 -1.75 -10.54
CA LYS A 53 -22.45 -1.74 -11.46
C LYS A 53 -22.28 -0.40 -12.16
N GLU A 54 -23.36 0.28 -12.51
CA GLU A 54 -23.29 1.59 -13.19
C GLU A 54 -22.68 2.64 -12.26
N GLN A 55 -23.09 2.62 -10.99
CA GLN A 55 -22.52 3.50 -9.97
C GLN A 55 -21.04 3.18 -9.68
N MET A 56 -20.66 1.90 -9.65
CA MET A 56 -19.25 1.53 -9.51
C MET A 56 -18.42 2.00 -10.69
N ILE A 57 -18.92 1.86 -11.92
CA ILE A 57 -18.24 2.34 -13.14
C ILE A 57 -18.09 3.86 -13.08
N ALA A 58 -19.16 4.58 -12.73
CA ALA A 58 -19.12 6.04 -12.58
C ALA A 58 -18.13 6.46 -11.49
N GLY A 59 -18.11 5.77 -10.36
CA GLY A 59 -17.13 6.01 -9.30
C GLY A 59 -15.67 5.77 -9.72
N PHE A 60 -15.43 4.74 -10.52
CA PHE A 60 -14.07 4.41 -11.00
C PHE A 60 -13.57 5.35 -12.12
N ALA A 61 -14.47 6.09 -12.78
CA ALA A 61 -14.13 6.88 -13.97
C ALA A 61 -13.06 7.94 -13.73
N ASP A 62 -13.12 8.65 -12.61
CA ASP A 62 -12.25 9.80 -12.33
C ASP A 62 -11.36 9.58 -11.10
N PRO A 63 -10.15 10.16 -11.09
CA PRO A 63 -9.27 10.17 -9.93
C PRO A 63 -9.96 10.71 -8.66
N VAL A 64 -9.48 10.30 -7.51
CA VAL A 64 -10.00 10.69 -6.20
C VAL A 64 -9.07 11.72 -5.57
N LYS A 65 -9.64 12.77 -4.97
CA LYS A 65 -8.87 13.69 -4.14
C LYS A 65 -8.63 13.07 -2.77
N GLU A 66 -7.41 13.17 -2.27
CA GLU A 66 -7.01 12.60 -0.98
C GLU A 66 -7.97 13.00 0.16
N THR A 67 -8.42 14.25 0.18
CA THR A 67 -9.37 14.79 1.17
C THR A 67 -10.76 14.15 1.13
N GLU A 68 -11.09 13.38 0.09
CA GLU A 68 -12.39 12.73 -0.08
C GLU A 68 -12.37 11.24 0.25
N VAL A 69 -11.20 10.63 0.37
CA VAL A 69 -11.02 9.18 0.52
C VAL A 69 -11.77 8.64 1.74
N GLU A 70 -11.61 9.29 2.90
CA GLU A 70 -12.26 8.87 4.15
C GLU A 70 -13.80 8.86 4.02
N ARG A 71 -14.37 9.83 3.31
CA ARG A 71 -15.82 9.87 3.06
C ARG A 71 -16.28 8.65 2.27
N TYR A 72 -15.54 8.24 1.24
CA TYR A 72 -15.90 7.06 0.45
C TYR A 72 -15.80 5.77 1.25
N TYR A 73 -14.84 5.63 2.15
CA TYR A 73 -14.79 4.47 3.05
C TYR A 73 -16.02 4.42 3.97
N LYS A 74 -16.45 5.53 4.55
CA LYS A 74 -17.70 5.62 5.34
C LYS A 74 -18.94 5.26 4.50
N ASP A 75 -19.02 5.75 3.28
CA ASP A 75 -20.13 5.46 2.38
C ASP A 75 -20.20 3.96 2.01
N LEU A 76 -19.06 3.33 1.79
CA LEU A 76 -18.99 1.89 1.53
C LEU A 76 -19.36 1.07 2.77
N GLU A 77 -18.91 1.46 3.95
CA GLU A 77 -19.27 0.81 5.22
C GLU A 77 -20.79 0.81 5.47
N LEU A 78 -21.45 1.93 5.18
CA LEU A 78 -22.92 2.05 5.32
C LEU A 78 -23.68 1.06 4.45
N VAL A 79 -23.19 0.69 3.28
CA VAL A 79 -23.84 -0.25 2.37
C VAL A 79 -23.49 -1.69 2.71
N LEU A 80 -22.26 -1.98 3.09
CA LEU A 80 -21.81 -3.37 3.33
C LEU A 80 -22.19 -3.87 4.72
N GLY A 81 -22.24 -3.00 5.73
CA GLY A 81 -22.37 -3.39 7.13
C GLY A 81 -21.19 -4.23 7.64
N GLN A 82 -21.18 -4.51 8.93
CA GLN A 82 -20.12 -5.36 9.51
C GLN A 82 -20.48 -6.84 9.38
N GLY A 83 -19.71 -7.58 8.57
CA GLY A 83 -19.81 -9.04 8.46
C GLY A 83 -21.09 -9.57 7.76
N SER A 84 -21.87 -8.70 7.13
CA SER A 84 -23.09 -9.09 6.41
C SER A 84 -22.77 -9.73 5.04
N LYS A 85 -23.55 -10.73 4.63
CA LYS A 85 -23.55 -11.28 3.27
C LYS A 85 -24.51 -10.55 2.33
N THR A 86 -25.26 -9.58 2.84
CA THR A 86 -26.23 -8.76 2.09
C THR A 86 -25.89 -7.28 2.27
N ILE A 87 -26.30 -6.47 1.29
CA ILE A 87 -26.09 -5.02 1.34
C ILE A 87 -27.31 -4.32 1.94
N ASN A 88 -27.09 -3.09 2.41
CA ASN A 88 -28.16 -2.19 2.82
C ASN A 88 -28.66 -1.43 1.58
N GLU A 89 -29.83 -1.83 1.05
CA GLU A 89 -30.41 -1.25 -0.18
C GLU A 89 -30.60 0.27 -0.10
N LYS A 90 -30.86 0.84 1.09
CA LYS A 90 -31.01 2.28 1.28
C LYS A 90 -29.77 3.07 0.87
N PHE A 91 -28.59 2.47 1.02
CA PHE A 91 -27.29 3.11 0.72
C PHE A 91 -26.63 2.54 -0.54
N LYS A 92 -27.30 1.68 -1.29
CA LYS A 92 -26.74 0.93 -2.43
C LYS A 92 -26.08 1.83 -3.46
N GLU A 93 -26.76 2.84 -3.95
CA GLU A 93 -26.26 3.75 -4.99
C GLU A 93 -24.98 4.46 -4.51
N LYS A 94 -25.06 5.12 -3.36
CA LYS A 94 -23.94 5.88 -2.78
C LYS A 94 -22.74 4.99 -2.43
N GLY A 95 -22.98 3.83 -1.83
CA GLY A 95 -21.92 2.88 -1.47
C GLY A 95 -21.30 2.21 -2.68
N SER A 96 -22.08 1.97 -3.74
CA SER A 96 -21.55 1.44 -5.00
C SER A 96 -20.65 2.44 -5.71
N PHE A 97 -21.04 3.71 -5.76
CA PHE A 97 -20.18 4.78 -6.25
C PHE A 97 -18.88 4.87 -5.44
N ALA A 98 -18.99 4.82 -4.11
CA ALA A 98 -17.83 4.83 -3.21
C ALA A 98 -16.91 3.63 -3.43
N ALA A 99 -17.46 2.42 -3.68
CA ALA A 99 -16.65 1.25 -4.04
C ALA A 99 -15.82 1.49 -5.31
N GLY A 100 -16.41 2.11 -6.33
CA GLY A 100 -15.68 2.52 -7.53
C GLY A 100 -14.54 3.50 -7.21
N LYS A 101 -14.83 4.55 -6.44
CA LYS A 101 -13.84 5.56 -6.03
C LYS A 101 -12.67 4.97 -5.25
N ILE A 102 -12.94 4.13 -4.26
CA ILE A 102 -11.90 3.49 -3.45
C ILE A 102 -10.99 2.60 -4.31
N ASN A 103 -11.56 1.83 -5.24
CA ASN A 103 -10.74 0.99 -6.12
C ASN A 103 -9.92 1.81 -7.11
N ARG A 104 -10.44 2.96 -7.57
CA ARG A 104 -9.68 3.88 -8.40
C ARG A 104 -8.52 4.51 -7.62
N GLU A 105 -8.76 4.97 -6.40
CA GLU A 105 -7.74 5.55 -5.54
C GLU A 105 -6.61 4.54 -5.27
N ARG A 106 -6.95 3.32 -4.85
CA ARG A 106 -5.97 2.26 -4.59
C ARG A 106 -5.14 1.93 -5.82
N PHE A 107 -5.77 1.89 -6.99
CA PHE A 107 -5.07 1.67 -8.25
C PHE A 107 -4.09 2.80 -8.56
N ASP A 108 -4.55 4.06 -8.51
CA ASP A 108 -3.71 5.22 -8.81
C ASP A 108 -2.55 5.35 -7.80
N HIS A 109 -2.83 5.13 -6.50
CA HIS A 109 -1.83 5.16 -5.44
C HIS A 109 -0.74 4.12 -5.68
N TYR A 110 -1.12 2.85 -5.93
CA TYR A 110 -0.16 1.77 -6.20
C TYR A 110 0.82 2.09 -7.34
N PHE A 111 0.31 2.60 -8.47
CA PHE A 111 1.16 2.94 -9.61
C PHE A 111 1.96 4.23 -9.39
N SER A 112 1.47 5.14 -8.58
CA SER A 112 2.19 6.36 -8.19
C SER A 112 3.38 6.04 -7.29
N GLU A 113 3.18 5.24 -6.24
CA GLU A 113 4.23 4.79 -5.31
C GLU A 113 5.40 4.11 -6.04
N LEU A 114 5.09 3.32 -7.07
CA LEU A 114 6.09 2.67 -7.91
C LEU A 114 6.61 3.57 -9.04
N ASN A 115 6.21 4.85 -9.09
CA ASN A 115 6.51 5.75 -10.23
C ASN A 115 6.25 5.04 -11.58
N ALA A 116 5.17 4.26 -11.67
CA ALA A 116 4.82 3.37 -12.78
C ALA A 116 3.59 3.81 -13.58
N THR A 117 3.03 4.99 -13.29
CA THR A 117 1.85 5.55 -13.98
C THR A 117 2.03 5.62 -15.50
N SER A 118 3.27 5.88 -15.97
CA SER A 118 3.60 5.89 -17.40
C SER A 118 3.45 4.53 -18.09
N LEU A 119 3.45 3.43 -17.34
CA LEU A 119 3.22 2.09 -17.87
C LEU A 119 1.73 1.83 -18.15
N ILE A 120 0.82 2.62 -17.63
CA ILE A 120 -0.62 2.38 -17.67
C ILE A 120 -1.31 3.30 -18.65
N ASN A 121 -2.31 2.77 -19.37
CA ASN A 121 -3.30 3.55 -20.11
C ASN A 121 -4.61 3.54 -19.33
N SER A 122 -4.90 4.63 -18.63
CA SER A 122 -6.05 4.76 -17.72
C SER A 122 -7.40 4.53 -18.43
N GLU A 123 -7.55 4.93 -19.69
CA GLU A 123 -8.80 4.73 -20.44
C GLU A 123 -9.08 3.23 -20.67
N PHE A 124 -8.03 2.46 -20.97
CA PHE A 124 -8.18 1.01 -21.11
C PHE A 124 -8.42 0.30 -19.77
N VAL A 125 -7.87 0.81 -18.66
CA VAL A 125 -8.21 0.28 -17.32
C VAL A 125 -9.69 0.52 -17.00
N LYS A 126 -10.21 1.73 -17.22
CA LYS A 126 -11.64 2.06 -17.03
C LYS A 126 -12.53 1.17 -17.88
N LYS A 127 -12.19 1.01 -19.16
CA LYS A 127 -12.95 0.14 -20.06
C LYS A 127 -12.94 -1.31 -19.63
N GLY A 128 -11.78 -1.84 -19.26
CA GLY A 128 -11.65 -3.20 -18.74
C GLY A 128 -12.45 -3.41 -17.46
N PHE A 129 -12.46 -2.44 -16.55
CA PHE A 129 -13.26 -2.49 -15.34
C PHE A 129 -14.76 -2.55 -15.65
N ALA A 130 -15.25 -1.67 -16.53
CA ALA A 130 -16.66 -1.66 -16.96
C ALA A 130 -17.07 -2.96 -17.66
N ASP A 131 -16.26 -3.45 -18.60
CA ASP A 131 -16.53 -4.68 -19.33
C ASP A 131 -16.47 -5.90 -18.39
N GLY A 132 -15.52 -5.94 -17.45
CA GLY A 132 -15.42 -6.99 -16.43
C GLY A 132 -16.64 -7.05 -15.50
N LEU A 133 -17.13 -5.90 -15.01
CA LEU A 133 -18.38 -5.85 -14.23
C LEU A 133 -19.58 -6.36 -15.02
N ASN A 134 -19.64 -6.07 -16.30
CA ASN A 134 -20.73 -6.43 -17.19
C ASN A 134 -20.56 -7.80 -17.87
N LYS A 135 -19.45 -8.51 -17.62
CA LYS A 135 -19.09 -9.79 -18.25
C LYS A 135 -19.02 -9.71 -19.78
N LYS A 136 -18.58 -8.55 -20.32
CA LYS A 136 -18.45 -8.29 -21.76
C LYS A 136 -17.02 -8.41 -22.28
N GLU A 137 -16.04 -8.72 -21.43
CA GLU A 137 -14.61 -8.75 -21.76
C GLU A 137 -14.24 -9.90 -22.71
N ALA A 138 -15.09 -10.92 -22.86
CA ALA A 138 -14.76 -12.12 -23.62
C ALA A 138 -14.44 -11.85 -25.09
N GLU A 139 -15.23 -10.97 -25.76
CA GLU A 139 -14.99 -10.63 -27.17
C GLU A 139 -13.73 -9.77 -27.34
N ALA A 140 -13.52 -8.80 -26.44
CA ALA A 140 -12.31 -7.96 -26.48
C ALA A 140 -11.02 -8.78 -26.27
N LEU A 141 -11.10 -9.87 -25.53
CA LEU A 141 -9.96 -10.73 -25.20
C LEU A 141 -9.84 -11.96 -26.09
N LYS A 142 -10.68 -12.09 -27.11
CA LYS A 142 -10.67 -13.21 -28.04
C LYS A 142 -9.35 -13.28 -28.82
N GLY A 143 -8.74 -14.44 -28.82
CA GLY A 143 -7.46 -14.68 -29.48
C GLY A 143 -6.22 -14.09 -28.79
N LEU A 144 -6.37 -13.43 -27.63
CA LEU A 144 -5.25 -12.92 -26.86
C LEU A 144 -4.70 -13.97 -25.88
N ASP A 145 -3.40 -14.12 -25.83
CA ASP A 145 -2.73 -14.89 -24.78
C ASP A 145 -2.61 -14.03 -23.50
N ARG A 146 -3.64 -14.11 -22.66
CA ARG A 146 -3.74 -13.34 -21.40
C ARG A 146 -2.57 -13.62 -20.47
N LYS A 147 -2.10 -14.89 -20.40
CA LYS A 147 -0.98 -15.27 -19.52
C LYS A 147 0.30 -14.58 -19.98
N LYS A 148 0.58 -14.61 -21.27
CA LYS A 148 1.77 -13.96 -21.85
C LYS A 148 1.73 -12.45 -21.65
N ILE A 149 0.57 -11.82 -21.89
CA ILE A 149 0.39 -10.37 -21.69
C ILE A 149 0.67 -9.98 -20.24
N MET A 150 0.10 -10.71 -19.27
CA MET A 150 0.30 -10.43 -17.85
C MET A 150 1.72 -10.75 -17.40
N ALA A 151 2.34 -11.81 -17.88
CA ALA A 151 3.74 -12.12 -17.59
C ALA A 151 4.70 -11.01 -18.09
N ASN A 152 4.44 -10.47 -19.28
CA ASN A 152 5.21 -9.33 -19.79
C ASN A 152 5.02 -8.07 -18.89
N PHE A 153 3.80 -7.82 -18.46
CA PHE A 153 3.52 -6.71 -17.56
C PHE A 153 4.20 -6.90 -16.20
N GLU A 154 4.11 -8.09 -15.60
CA GLU A 154 4.80 -8.43 -14.36
C GLU A 154 6.32 -8.25 -14.48
N ALA A 155 6.93 -8.64 -15.60
CA ALA A 155 8.34 -8.41 -15.85
C ALA A 155 8.70 -6.90 -15.87
N LEU A 156 7.86 -6.06 -16.50
CA LEU A 156 8.02 -4.60 -16.50
C LEU A 156 7.90 -4.02 -15.09
N MET A 157 6.91 -4.45 -14.33
CA MET A 157 6.70 -4.02 -12.95
C MET A 157 7.86 -4.44 -12.04
N ASN A 158 8.34 -5.68 -12.17
CA ASN A 158 9.49 -6.17 -11.43
C ASN A 158 10.76 -5.35 -11.76
N GLN A 159 11.00 -5.06 -13.03
CA GLN A 159 12.13 -4.21 -13.43
C GLN A 159 12.02 -2.81 -12.80
N LYS A 160 10.82 -2.23 -12.79
CA LYS A 160 10.56 -0.93 -12.18
C LYS A 160 10.78 -0.97 -10.67
N TYR A 161 10.23 -1.97 -10.00
CA TYR A 161 10.40 -2.20 -8.57
C TYR A 161 11.87 -2.36 -8.18
N GLN A 162 12.62 -3.19 -8.88
CA GLN A 162 14.06 -3.39 -8.64
C GLN A 162 14.86 -2.08 -8.77
N LYS A 163 14.53 -1.26 -9.76
CA LYS A 163 15.21 0.04 -9.93
C LYS A 163 14.95 0.99 -8.77
N ILE A 164 13.71 1.05 -8.29
CA ILE A 164 13.32 1.93 -7.17
C ILE A 164 13.95 1.43 -5.87
N THR A 165 13.85 0.14 -5.60
CA THR A 165 14.37 -0.46 -4.36
C THR A 165 15.89 -0.44 -4.30
N ALA A 166 16.59 -0.53 -5.43
CA ALA A 166 18.03 -0.32 -5.49
C ALA A 166 18.42 1.11 -5.02
N GLY A 167 17.62 2.12 -5.37
CA GLY A 167 17.78 3.49 -4.87
C GLY A 167 17.62 3.56 -3.35
N PHE A 168 16.56 2.99 -2.80
CA PHE A 168 16.31 2.95 -1.35
C PHE A 168 17.42 2.21 -0.58
N LYS A 169 17.90 1.11 -1.15
CA LYS A 169 19.02 0.37 -0.56
C LYS A 169 20.30 1.22 -0.50
N ALA A 170 20.63 1.89 -1.60
CA ALA A 170 21.80 2.77 -1.64
C ALA A 170 21.70 3.96 -0.65
N GLU A 171 20.51 4.57 -0.55
CA GLU A 171 20.22 5.62 0.45
C GLU A 171 20.40 5.10 1.88
N GLY A 172 19.88 3.91 2.17
CA GLY A 172 20.01 3.27 3.47
C GLY A 172 21.45 2.94 3.85
N GLU A 173 22.23 2.39 2.92
CA GLU A 173 23.65 2.10 3.11
C GLU A 173 24.47 3.39 3.34
N ALA A 174 24.15 4.44 2.60
CA ALA A 174 24.78 5.76 2.79
C ALA A 174 24.46 6.34 4.16
N PHE A 175 23.19 6.25 4.61
CA PHE A 175 22.77 6.69 5.94
C PHE A 175 23.56 5.96 7.04
N MET A 176 23.64 4.64 7.01
CA MET A 176 24.37 3.84 8.00
C MET A 176 25.88 4.14 7.97
N THR A 177 26.46 4.34 6.77
CA THR A 177 27.87 4.68 6.60
C THR A 177 28.19 6.04 7.20
N GLN A 178 27.35 7.04 6.99
CA GLN A 178 27.52 8.36 7.59
C GLN A 178 27.27 8.34 9.10
N ASN A 179 26.27 7.59 9.55
CA ASN A 179 25.89 7.57 10.94
C ASN A 179 26.99 6.97 11.84
N LYS A 180 27.68 5.93 11.40
CA LYS A 180 28.79 5.33 12.18
C LYS A 180 29.94 6.28 12.49
N THR A 181 30.08 7.37 11.73
CA THR A 181 31.14 8.38 11.95
C THR A 181 30.75 9.48 12.95
N LYS A 182 29.48 9.49 13.37
CA LYS A 182 28.97 10.49 14.32
C LYS A 182 29.50 10.22 15.73
N ALA A 183 29.75 11.27 16.47
CA ALA A 183 30.25 11.18 17.85
C ALA A 183 29.25 10.36 18.73
N GLY A 184 29.78 9.46 19.53
CA GLY A 184 29.02 8.62 20.46
C GLY A 184 28.33 7.41 19.82
N VAL A 185 28.42 7.20 18.52
CA VAL A 185 27.88 6.03 17.84
C VAL A 185 28.81 4.83 18.05
N ILE A 186 28.25 3.76 18.58
CA ILE A 186 28.90 2.46 18.73
C ILE A 186 28.33 1.53 17.64
N THR A 187 29.22 0.81 16.94
CA THR A 187 28.83 -0.15 15.91
C THR A 187 29.21 -1.56 16.35
N THR A 188 28.27 -2.50 16.28
CA THR A 188 28.53 -3.91 16.58
C THR A 188 29.06 -4.67 15.37
N ALA A 189 29.46 -5.93 15.56
CA ALA A 189 29.94 -6.80 14.48
C ALA A 189 28.89 -7.09 13.41
N SER A 190 27.60 -7.06 13.75
CA SER A 190 26.46 -7.25 12.83
C SER A 190 26.17 -6.01 11.99
N GLY A 191 26.80 -4.87 12.28
CA GLY A 191 26.49 -3.58 11.66
C GLY A 191 25.41 -2.78 12.36
N LEU A 192 24.83 -3.30 13.44
CA LEU A 192 23.93 -2.54 14.30
C LEU A 192 24.63 -1.34 14.90
N GLN A 193 23.97 -0.18 14.97
CA GLN A 193 24.58 1.03 15.54
C GLN A 193 23.68 1.57 16.66
N TYR A 194 24.31 2.11 17.71
CA TYR A 194 23.53 2.71 18.79
C TYR A 194 24.30 3.81 19.51
N ILE A 195 23.55 4.67 20.20
CA ILE A 195 24.06 5.70 21.12
C ILE A 195 23.41 5.45 22.48
N VAL A 196 24.20 5.40 23.54
CA VAL A 196 23.67 5.33 24.91
C VAL A 196 23.23 6.72 25.34
N ILE A 197 21.91 6.93 25.47
CA ILE A 197 21.33 8.19 25.96
C ILE A 197 21.36 8.21 27.50
N LYS A 198 21.03 7.06 28.12
CA LYS A 198 21.05 6.88 29.57
C LYS A 198 21.49 5.45 29.89
N ALA A 199 22.50 5.30 30.74
CA ALA A 199 22.90 3.99 31.19
C ALA A 199 21.88 3.44 32.19
N GLY A 200 21.49 2.19 32.01
CA GLY A 200 20.70 1.45 33.01
C GLY A 200 21.57 0.96 34.17
N LYS A 201 20.93 0.55 35.26
CA LYS A 201 21.59 -0.01 36.45
C LYS A 201 21.09 -1.39 36.83
N GLY A 202 20.00 -1.84 36.22
CA GLY A 202 19.40 -3.16 36.47
C GLY A 202 20.07 -4.29 35.68
N PRO A 203 19.52 -5.49 35.72
CA PRO A 203 20.02 -6.65 34.99
C PRO A 203 19.90 -6.46 33.47
N LYS A 204 20.66 -7.27 32.72
CA LYS A 204 20.51 -7.40 31.26
C LYS A 204 19.58 -8.56 30.94
N PRO A 205 18.72 -8.43 29.89
CA PRO A 205 17.89 -9.54 29.46
C PRO A 205 18.71 -10.60 28.69
N THR A 206 18.24 -11.86 28.76
CA THR A 206 18.70 -12.94 27.88
C THR A 206 17.91 -12.94 26.58
N LYS A 207 18.33 -13.72 25.58
CA LYS A 207 17.67 -13.82 24.27
C LYS A 207 16.22 -14.32 24.35
N GLU A 208 15.91 -15.10 25.37
CA GLU A 208 14.58 -15.70 25.61
C GLU A 208 13.70 -14.84 26.54
N ALA A 209 14.24 -13.71 27.01
CA ALA A 209 13.53 -12.88 27.97
C ALA A 209 12.29 -12.22 27.35
N ARG A 210 11.28 -12.02 28.18
CA ARG A 210 10.18 -11.10 27.92
C ARG A 210 10.50 -9.77 28.58
N VAL A 211 10.36 -8.68 27.84
CA VAL A 211 10.77 -7.34 28.30
C VAL A 211 9.65 -6.33 28.11
N LYS A 212 9.61 -5.31 28.97
CA LYS A 212 8.73 -4.18 28.86
C LYS A 212 9.52 -2.98 28.32
N MET A 213 9.09 -2.43 27.19
CA MET A 213 9.79 -1.38 26.44
C MET A 213 8.92 -0.13 26.24
N LYS A 214 9.53 1.04 26.30
CA LYS A 214 9.01 2.26 25.68
C LYS A 214 9.83 2.54 24.45
N TYR A 215 9.19 2.91 23.35
CA TYR A 215 9.90 3.19 22.10
C TYR A 215 9.16 4.16 21.18
N VAL A 216 9.94 4.80 20.31
CA VAL A 216 9.49 5.52 19.13
C VAL A 216 10.30 5.00 17.96
N GLY A 217 9.64 4.47 16.93
CA GLY A 217 10.23 3.99 15.68
C GLY A 217 10.10 5.06 14.59
N MET A 218 11.21 5.40 13.96
CA MET A 218 11.33 6.47 12.97
C MET A 218 12.04 5.97 11.73
N ASN A 219 11.67 6.52 10.59
CA ASN A 219 12.46 6.45 9.38
C ASN A 219 13.75 7.31 9.50
N PRO A 220 14.73 7.15 8.59
CA PRO A 220 15.93 7.98 8.59
C PRO A 220 15.68 9.49 8.47
N ASP A 221 14.57 9.91 7.88
CA ASP A 221 14.13 11.29 7.73
C ASP A 221 13.44 11.85 9.01
N GLY A 222 13.25 11.02 10.03
CA GLY A 222 12.62 11.39 11.30
C GLY A 222 11.11 11.20 11.32
N SER A 223 10.46 10.80 10.24
CA SER A 223 9.03 10.48 10.22
C SER A 223 8.75 9.24 11.08
N ILE A 224 7.77 9.32 11.97
CA ILE A 224 7.40 8.24 12.90
C ILE A 224 6.55 7.22 12.14
N PHE A 225 6.90 5.93 12.24
CA PHE A 225 6.11 4.84 11.69
C PHE A 225 5.42 3.99 12.78
N ASP A 226 5.95 4.00 14.01
CA ASP A 226 5.39 3.25 15.13
C ASP A 226 5.87 3.83 16.46
N GLN A 227 5.06 3.69 17.51
CA GLN A 227 5.45 4.07 18.86
C GLN A 227 4.65 3.33 19.93
N SER A 228 5.25 3.12 21.08
CA SER A 228 4.52 2.62 22.25
C SER A 228 3.46 3.65 22.69
N PRO A 229 2.26 3.21 23.15
CA PRO A 229 1.31 4.09 23.78
C PRO A 229 1.94 4.83 24.98
N ASP A 230 1.42 6.01 25.28
CA ASP A 230 1.82 6.76 26.47
C ASP A 230 1.59 5.91 27.74
N GLY A 231 2.51 6.01 28.70
CA GLY A 231 2.38 5.37 29.98
C GLY A 231 3.41 4.28 30.24
N GLU A 232 2.97 3.05 30.53
CA GLU A 232 3.81 1.98 31.11
C GLU A 232 4.73 1.24 30.14
N GLY A 233 4.54 1.38 28.82
CA GLY A 233 5.26 0.67 27.77
C GLY A 233 4.57 -0.65 27.36
N VAL A 234 5.15 -1.33 26.37
CA VAL A 234 4.62 -2.55 25.73
C VAL A 234 5.54 -3.73 26.00
N SER A 235 4.98 -4.91 26.20
CA SER A 235 5.70 -6.14 26.47
C SER A 235 5.97 -6.95 25.20
N PHE A 236 7.22 -7.37 25.02
CA PHE A 236 7.68 -8.19 23.88
C PHE A 236 8.52 -9.38 24.32
N GLY A 237 8.35 -10.52 23.68
CA GLY A 237 9.34 -11.59 23.68
C GLY A 237 10.49 -11.23 22.73
N LEU A 238 11.73 -11.40 23.15
CA LEU A 238 12.89 -11.06 22.31
C LEU A 238 13.05 -11.99 21.09
N ASN A 239 12.35 -13.10 21.05
CA ASN A 239 12.22 -14.00 19.91
C ASN A 239 11.09 -13.62 18.92
N GLU A 240 10.28 -12.60 19.25
CA GLU A 240 9.11 -12.16 18.48
C GLU A 240 9.34 -10.82 17.76
N VAL A 241 10.52 -10.22 17.92
CA VAL A 241 10.86 -8.91 17.38
C VAL A 241 11.93 -9.04 16.27
N ILE A 242 12.19 -7.95 15.56
CA ILE A 242 13.23 -7.90 14.51
C ILE A 242 14.62 -8.23 15.10
N PRO A 243 15.53 -8.85 14.33
CA PRO A 243 16.86 -9.24 14.81
C PRO A 243 17.63 -8.11 15.47
N GLY A 244 17.54 -6.90 14.94
CA GLY A 244 18.20 -5.72 15.51
C GLY A 244 17.71 -5.38 16.92
N TRP A 245 16.45 -5.58 17.24
CA TRP A 245 15.92 -5.41 18.59
C TRP A 245 16.41 -6.52 19.52
N THR A 246 16.36 -7.77 19.04
CA THR A 246 16.87 -8.92 19.82
C THR A 246 18.33 -8.69 20.22
N GLU A 247 19.16 -8.18 19.34
CA GLU A 247 20.57 -7.86 19.63
C GLU A 247 20.70 -6.66 20.58
N ALA A 248 20.05 -5.54 20.24
CA ALA A 248 20.21 -4.28 20.97
C ALA A 248 19.74 -4.39 22.42
N ILE A 249 18.61 -5.02 22.67
CA ILE A 249 18.02 -5.10 24.02
C ILE A 249 18.89 -5.94 24.95
N GLN A 250 19.57 -6.98 24.48
CA GLN A 250 20.55 -7.73 25.26
C GLN A 250 21.79 -6.91 25.67
N LEU A 251 22.09 -5.84 24.95
CA LEU A 251 23.17 -4.90 25.33
C LEU A 251 22.73 -3.92 26.42
N MET A 252 21.44 -3.68 26.57
CA MET A 252 20.86 -2.75 27.53
C MET A 252 20.81 -3.33 28.95
N GLN A 253 20.78 -2.43 29.94
CA GLN A 253 20.37 -2.75 31.31
C GLN A 253 19.04 -2.09 31.61
N VAL A 254 18.23 -2.69 32.49
CA VAL A 254 16.96 -2.11 32.94
C VAL A 254 17.17 -0.68 33.45
N GLY A 255 16.28 0.23 33.03
CA GLY A 255 16.35 1.67 33.28
C GLY A 255 17.22 2.43 32.27
N GLY A 256 17.83 1.73 31.31
CA GLY A 256 18.62 2.32 30.23
C GLY A 256 17.79 2.82 29.07
N LYS A 257 18.29 3.86 28.37
CA LYS A 257 17.72 4.40 27.12
C LYS A 257 18.81 4.50 26.06
N ILE A 258 18.49 4.02 24.87
CA ILE A 258 19.39 4.12 23.70
C ILE A 258 18.66 4.73 22.50
N ARG A 259 19.43 5.32 21.59
CA ARG A 259 18.98 5.53 20.20
C ARG A 259 19.68 4.45 19.38
N LEU A 260 18.87 3.66 18.69
CA LEU A 260 19.25 2.50 17.91
C LEU A 260 19.09 2.81 16.43
N PHE A 261 20.05 2.38 15.60
CA PHE A 261 19.99 2.44 14.15
C PHE A 261 20.16 1.01 13.62
N VAL A 262 19.11 0.48 13.06
CA VAL A 262 19.02 -0.90 12.60
C VAL A 262 19.26 -0.93 11.09
N PRO A 263 20.35 -1.57 10.61
CA PRO A 263 20.53 -1.76 9.17
C PRO A 263 19.43 -2.67 8.64
N GLN A 264 19.11 -2.55 7.36
CA GLN A 264 17.97 -3.24 6.74
C GLN A 264 18.02 -4.78 6.90
N GLU A 265 19.20 -5.37 6.97
CA GLU A 265 19.42 -6.82 7.18
C GLU A 265 18.96 -7.31 8.56
N LEU A 266 18.95 -6.42 9.54
CA LEU A 266 18.48 -6.69 10.90
C LEU A 266 17.08 -6.12 11.18
N GLY A 267 16.46 -5.51 10.15
CA GLY A 267 15.11 -4.97 10.14
C GLY A 267 14.16 -5.78 9.27
N TYR A 268 13.48 -5.11 8.34
CA TYR A 268 12.48 -5.72 7.46
C TYR A 268 12.99 -6.05 6.05
N ALA A 269 14.22 -5.70 5.73
CA ALA A 269 14.81 -5.88 4.40
C ALA A 269 13.88 -5.32 3.29
N GLY A 270 13.61 -6.11 2.24
CA GLY A 270 12.71 -5.73 1.15
C GLY A 270 11.23 -5.84 1.46
N ASN A 271 10.83 -6.32 2.66
CA ASN A 271 9.46 -6.69 3.01
C ASN A 271 8.96 -5.98 4.28
N PRO A 272 8.83 -4.65 4.29
CA PRO A 272 8.24 -3.96 5.44
C PRO A 272 6.78 -4.38 5.64
N PRO A 273 6.23 -4.27 6.86
CA PRO A 273 4.83 -4.57 7.13
C PRO A 273 3.91 -3.72 6.24
N GLN A 274 2.87 -4.36 5.71
CA GLN A 274 1.92 -3.68 4.86
C GLN A 274 1.18 -2.57 5.64
N GLY A 275 1.13 -1.37 5.07
CA GLY A 275 0.52 -0.20 5.71
C GLY A 275 1.47 0.54 6.68
N ALA A 276 2.65 0.01 6.97
CA ALA A 276 3.68 0.77 7.66
C ALA A 276 4.30 1.78 6.69
N ASN A 277 4.50 3.01 7.13
CA ASN A 277 5.21 4.02 6.34
C ASN A 277 6.73 3.78 6.36
N ILE A 278 7.16 2.62 5.86
CA ILE A 278 8.57 2.19 5.80
C ILE A 278 8.90 1.80 4.37
N LYS A 279 9.92 2.44 3.79
CA LYS A 279 10.40 2.07 2.45
C LYS A 279 11.12 0.71 2.48
N PRO A 280 11.00 -0.12 1.43
CA PRO A 280 11.81 -1.33 1.28
C PRO A 280 13.31 -1.02 1.42
N TYR A 281 14.04 -1.89 2.10
CA TYR A 281 15.48 -1.76 2.38
C TYR A 281 15.89 -0.52 3.20
N SER A 282 14.95 0.19 3.81
CA SER A 282 15.26 1.32 4.68
C SER A 282 15.85 0.83 6.01
N PRO A 283 16.92 1.46 6.52
CA PRO A 283 17.29 1.30 7.92
C PRO A 283 16.22 1.91 8.83
N LEU A 284 16.14 1.43 10.06
CA LEU A 284 15.17 1.91 11.03
C LEU A 284 15.89 2.61 12.18
N VAL A 285 15.27 3.67 12.69
CA VAL A 285 15.79 4.41 13.84
C VAL A 285 14.80 4.24 14.99
N PHE A 286 15.28 3.89 16.18
CA PHE A 286 14.46 3.80 17.36
C PHE A 286 15.07 4.61 18.51
N GLU A 287 14.24 5.32 19.25
CA GLU A 287 14.53 5.66 20.63
C GLU A 287 13.81 4.66 21.52
N MET A 288 14.56 3.97 22.39
CA MET A 288 13.97 2.90 23.19
C MET A 288 14.52 2.90 24.62
N GLU A 289 13.62 2.62 25.56
CA GLU A 289 13.92 2.48 26.99
C GLU A 289 13.51 1.09 27.47
N LEU A 290 14.45 0.39 28.09
CA LEU A 290 14.17 -0.90 28.75
C LEU A 290 13.62 -0.65 30.16
N VAL A 291 12.31 -0.79 30.29
CA VAL A 291 11.60 -0.52 31.56
C VAL A 291 11.78 -1.65 32.55
N ALA A 292 11.58 -2.89 32.12
CA ALA A 292 11.67 -4.08 32.96
C ALA A 292 11.98 -5.34 32.15
N ILE A 293 12.50 -6.36 32.86
CA ILE A 293 12.50 -7.75 32.40
C ILE A 293 11.35 -8.43 33.14
N GLU A 294 10.41 -9.00 32.39
CA GLU A 294 9.25 -9.68 32.95
C GLU A 294 9.62 -11.12 33.34
N LYS A 295 8.99 -11.64 34.38
CA LYS A 295 9.10 -13.05 34.71
C LYS A 295 8.32 -13.86 33.69
N ALA A 296 8.90 -15.00 33.26
CA ALA A 296 8.23 -15.98 32.41
C ALA A 296 7.05 -16.60 33.15
#